data_1a1dafaea05bbbfa2565a197d4df5a11
#
_entry.id   1a1dafaea05bbbfa2565a197d4df5a11
#
_cell.length_a   1.000
_cell.length_b   1.000
_cell.length_c   1.000
_cell.angle_alpha   90.00
_cell.angle_beta   90.00
_cell.angle_gamma   90.00
#
_symmetry.space_group_name_H-M   'P 1'
#
loop_
_entity.id
_entity.type
_entity.pdbx_description
1 polymer ?
#
loop_
_entity_poly.entity_id
_entity_poly.type
_entity_poly.pdbx_seq_one_letter_code
_entity_poly.pdbx_strand_id
1 'polypeptide(L)'
;LKSGCLLIAASKTHVINWTWARHETTAAYTELLRPIAAPLIAVTDGGQGAQSAIHHCWPTTRIQRCLVHAQRTVRRHTTSNPRTDAGKTLYRLALKLTRITDLDQASTWVAHLHEFDHTYREWMNEKTTIKDPAT
;
A
#
# COMPACT_ATOMS: atom_id res chain seq x y z
N LEU A 1 -25.08 9.52 14.09
CA LEU A 1 -23.68 9.21 14.39
C LEU A 1 -22.82 9.61 13.20
N LYS A 2 -22.10 10.70 13.36
CA LYS A 2 -21.13 11.09 12.35
C LYS A 2 -20.03 10.04 12.31
N SER A 3 -19.75 9.52 11.13
CA SER A 3 -18.70 8.55 10.88
C SER A 3 -17.34 9.07 11.34
N GLY A 4 -16.66 8.28 12.12
CA GLY A 4 -15.26 8.45 12.46
C GLY A 4 -14.48 7.24 12.04
N CYS A 5 -13.19 7.25 12.28
CA CYS A 5 -12.33 6.10 12.06
C CYS A 5 -11.56 5.74 13.34
N LEU A 6 -11.31 4.46 13.49
CA LEU A 6 -10.48 3.93 14.56
C LEU A 6 -9.08 3.72 13.99
N LEU A 7 -8.11 4.46 14.51
CA LEU A 7 -6.71 4.28 14.16
C LEU A 7 -6.06 3.31 15.13
N ILE A 8 -5.36 2.32 14.62
CA ILE A 8 -4.78 1.24 15.41
C ILE A 8 -3.30 1.08 15.08
N ALA A 9 -2.47 1.02 16.10
CA ALA A 9 -1.09 0.56 16.02
C ALA A 9 -1.01 -0.83 16.67
N ALA A 10 -0.55 -1.81 15.91
CA ALA A 10 -0.51 -3.20 16.37
C ALA A 10 0.80 -3.87 16.01
N SER A 11 1.22 -4.84 16.82
CA SER A 11 2.23 -5.82 16.48
C SER A 11 1.57 -7.06 15.87
N LYS A 12 2.35 -8.10 15.57
CA LYS A 12 1.79 -9.38 15.09
C LYS A 12 0.87 -10.06 16.09
N THR A 13 0.98 -9.73 17.37
CA THR A 13 0.33 -10.47 18.45
C THR A 13 -0.69 -9.67 19.23
N HIS A 14 -0.62 -8.33 19.21
CA HIS A 14 -1.53 -7.51 20.01
C HIS A 14 -1.63 -6.08 19.50
N VAL A 15 -2.70 -5.40 19.91
CA VAL A 15 -2.87 -3.96 19.71
C VAL A 15 -2.02 -3.21 20.74
N ILE A 16 -1.16 -2.32 20.27
CA ILE A 16 -0.27 -1.52 21.11
C ILE A 16 -0.98 -0.26 21.60
N ASN A 17 -1.67 0.43 20.69
CA ASN A 17 -2.42 1.64 20.98
C ASN A 17 -3.53 1.85 19.94
N TRP A 18 -4.52 2.64 20.30
CA TRP A 18 -5.61 3.01 19.38
C TRP A 18 -6.15 4.40 19.73
N THR A 19 -6.76 5.07 18.76
CA THR A 19 -7.42 6.35 18.97
C THR A 19 -8.57 6.54 17.98
N TRP A 20 -9.60 7.26 18.41
CA TRP A 20 -10.67 7.71 17.53
C TRP A 20 -10.27 9.00 16.83
N ALA A 21 -10.59 9.08 15.55
CA ALA A 21 -10.39 10.29 14.76
C ALA A 21 -11.56 10.51 13.80
N ARG A 22 -11.81 11.74 13.42
CA ARG A 22 -12.79 12.03 12.36
C ARG A 22 -12.25 11.63 10.98
N HIS A 23 -10.96 11.86 10.77
CA HIS A 23 -10.25 11.59 9.53
C HIS A 23 -8.87 11.04 9.83
N GLU A 24 -8.31 10.33 8.87
CA GLU A 24 -6.95 9.79 8.93
C GLU A 24 -5.90 10.88 8.64
N THR A 25 -5.79 11.84 9.53
CA THR A 25 -4.86 12.97 9.40
C THR A 25 -3.50 12.67 10.02
N THR A 26 -2.50 13.44 9.62
CA THR A 26 -1.17 13.38 10.24
C THR A 26 -1.25 13.64 11.74
N ALA A 27 -2.05 14.61 12.18
CA ALA A 27 -2.22 14.94 13.60
C ALA A 27 -2.81 13.76 14.39
N ALA A 28 -3.82 13.08 13.85
CA ALA A 28 -4.45 11.93 14.49
C ALA A 28 -3.47 10.76 14.62
N TYR A 29 -2.73 10.44 13.57
CA TYR A 29 -1.68 9.41 13.62
C TYR A 29 -0.53 9.80 14.56
N THR A 30 -0.16 11.07 14.62
CA THR A 30 0.87 11.54 15.55
C THR A 30 0.47 11.29 17.01
N GLU A 31 -0.78 11.54 17.38
CA GLU A 31 -1.28 11.20 18.71
C GLU A 31 -1.22 9.69 18.98
N LEU A 32 -1.58 8.88 18.00
CA LEU A 32 -1.51 7.43 18.11
C LEU A 32 -0.09 6.93 18.38
N LEU A 33 0.91 7.47 17.66
CA LEU A 33 2.28 6.99 17.65
C LEU A 33 3.15 7.57 18.76
N ARG A 34 2.84 8.76 19.24
CA ARG A 34 3.66 9.48 20.23
C ARG A 34 4.03 8.67 21.47
N PRO A 35 3.12 7.90 22.12
CA PRO A 35 3.47 7.13 23.30
C PRO A 35 4.22 5.82 22.98
N ILE A 36 4.43 5.49 21.71
CA ILE A 36 5.05 4.22 21.31
C ILE A 36 6.53 4.46 20.98
N ALA A 37 7.40 3.63 21.53
CA ALA A 37 8.83 3.63 21.18
C ALA A 37 9.00 3.30 19.70
N ALA A 38 9.92 4.01 19.02
CA ALA A 38 10.17 3.84 17.59
C ALA A 38 10.57 2.40 17.25
N PRO A 39 9.82 1.69 16.40
CA PRO A 39 10.21 0.37 15.92
C PRO A 39 11.28 0.49 14.83
N LEU A 40 11.92 -0.63 14.49
CA LEU A 40 12.84 -0.69 13.34
C LEU A 40 12.07 -0.53 12.02
N ILE A 41 10.91 -1.16 11.91
CA ILE A 41 10.08 -1.18 10.72
C ILE A 41 8.62 -0.92 11.11
N ALA A 42 7.96 -0.06 10.34
CA ALA A 42 6.52 0.14 10.41
C ALA A 42 5.88 -0.24 9.07
N VAL A 43 4.80 -0.99 9.13
CA VAL A 43 4.03 -1.39 7.93
C VAL A 43 2.77 -0.53 7.84
N THR A 44 2.55 0.10 6.69
CA THR A 44 1.39 0.95 6.44
C THR A 44 0.83 0.69 5.04
N ASP A 45 -0.42 1.03 4.82
CA ASP A 45 -1.06 0.98 3.49
C ASP A 45 -0.58 2.09 2.54
N GLY A 46 0.25 3.01 3.02
CA GLY A 46 0.80 4.11 2.25
C GLY A 46 -0.03 5.39 2.30
N GLY A 47 -1.01 5.46 3.19
CA GLY A 47 -1.75 6.69 3.46
C GLY A 47 -0.81 7.82 3.91
N GLN A 48 -1.00 9.00 3.34
CA GLN A 48 -0.09 10.13 3.55
C GLN A 48 -0.04 10.59 5.01
N GLY A 49 -1.18 10.56 5.71
CA GLY A 49 -1.25 10.93 7.12
C GLY A 49 -0.41 10.02 8.01
N ALA A 50 -0.50 8.71 7.81
CA ALA A 50 0.30 7.74 8.55
C ALA A 50 1.79 7.89 8.25
N GLN A 51 2.16 8.02 6.98
CA GLN A 51 3.57 8.17 6.60
C GLN A 51 4.19 9.44 7.19
N SER A 52 3.49 10.57 7.10
CA SER A 52 3.98 11.83 7.68
C SER A 52 4.14 11.76 9.19
N ALA A 53 3.20 11.12 9.89
CA ALA A 53 3.29 10.91 11.33
C ALA A 53 4.47 10.01 11.72
N ILE A 54 4.71 8.94 10.96
CA ILE A 54 5.86 8.04 11.18
C ILE A 54 7.17 8.81 10.99
N HIS A 55 7.32 9.57 9.93
CA HIS A 55 8.51 10.38 9.70
C HIS A 55 8.75 11.40 10.82
N HIS A 56 7.67 11.98 11.34
CA HIS A 56 7.75 12.95 12.44
C HIS A 56 8.08 12.31 13.79
N CYS A 57 7.36 11.26 14.17
CA CYS A 57 7.53 10.61 15.48
C CYS A 57 8.74 9.67 15.52
N TRP A 58 9.02 8.99 14.42
CA TRP A 58 10.02 7.92 14.30
C TRP A 58 10.94 8.13 13.10
N PRO A 59 11.79 9.17 13.10
CA PRO A 59 12.54 9.57 11.89
C PRO A 59 13.50 8.50 11.37
N THR A 60 13.91 7.53 12.19
CA THR A 60 14.81 6.44 11.78
C THR A 60 14.09 5.13 11.43
N THR A 61 12.78 5.05 11.65
CA THR A 61 11.98 3.86 11.34
C THR A 61 11.85 3.70 9.82
N ARG A 62 12.10 2.49 9.33
CA ARG A 62 11.86 2.16 7.91
C ARG A 62 10.38 1.89 7.70
N ILE A 63 9.83 2.45 6.62
CA ILE A 63 8.44 2.24 6.24
C ILE A 63 8.37 1.16 5.18
N GLN A 64 7.60 0.11 5.46
CA GLN A 64 7.24 -0.94 4.51
C GLN A 64 5.77 -0.75 4.09
N ARG A 65 5.53 -0.65 2.77
CA ARG A 65 4.16 -0.67 2.26
C ARG A 65 3.55 -2.06 2.46
N CYS A 66 2.30 -2.10 2.89
CA CYS A 66 1.58 -3.36 3.06
C CYS A 66 1.43 -4.09 1.73
N LEU A 67 2.00 -5.28 1.61
CA LEU A 67 1.99 -6.07 0.39
C LEU A 67 0.60 -6.57 0.04
N VAL A 68 -0.21 -6.90 1.05
CA VAL A 68 -1.62 -7.30 0.84
C VAL A 68 -2.43 -6.13 0.28
N HIS A 69 -2.20 -4.93 0.79
CA HIS A 69 -2.88 -3.74 0.27
C HIS A 69 -2.46 -3.42 -1.17
N ALA A 70 -1.16 -3.54 -1.48
CA ALA A 70 -0.64 -3.39 -2.84
C ALA A 70 -1.29 -4.39 -3.81
N GLN A 71 -1.38 -5.65 -3.41
CA GLN A 71 -2.06 -6.70 -4.19
C GLN A 71 -3.54 -6.37 -4.43
N ARG A 72 -4.25 -5.92 -3.41
CA ARG A 72 -5.66 -5.53 -3.51
C ARG A 72 -5.85 -4.32 -4.43
N THR A 73 -4.94 -3.37 -4.40
CA THR A 73 -4.95 -2.22 -5.29
C THR A 73 -4.82 -2.64 -6.75
N VAL A 74 -3.87 -3.51 -7.07
CA VAL A 74 -3.73 -4.07 -8.42
C VAL A 74 -5.00 -4.80 -8.83
N ARG A 75 -5.53 -5.67 -7.99
CA ARG A 75 -6.78 -6.41 -8.26
C ARG A 75 -7.96 -5.49 -8.55
N ARG A 76 -8.05 -4.35 -7.88
CA ARG A 76 -9.11 -3.36 -8.12
C ARG A 76 -9.01 -2.77 -9.53
N HIS A 77 -7.81 -2.56 -10.03
CA HIS A 77 -7.58 -1.99 -11.37
C HIS A 77 -7.61 -3.02 -12.49
N THR A 78 -7.12 -4.24 -12.26
CA THR A 78 -7.08 -5.31 -13.26
C THR A 78 -8.30 -6.21 -13.24
N THR A 79 -9.11 -6.16 -12.17
CA THR A 79 -10.13 -7.16 -11.81
C THR A 79 -9.53 -8.52 -11.44
N SER A 80 -10.37 -9.49 -11.03
CA SER A 80 -9.93 -10.86 -10.74
C SER A 80 -9.77 -11.71 -12.00
N ASN A 81 -10.28 -11.22 -13.14
CA ASN A 81 -10.23 -11.91 -14.42
C ASN A 81 -9.86 -10.91 -15.53
N PRO A 82 -8.61 -10.45 -15.56
CA PRO A 82 -8.17 -9.47 -16.54
C PRO A 82 -8.23 -10.03 -17.96
N ARG A 83 -8.58 -9.18 -18.92
CA ARG A 83 -8.77 -9.57 -20.33
C ARG A 83 -7.52 -9.36 -21.17
N THR A 84 -6.67 -8.39 -20.83
CA THR A 84 -5.45 -8.07 -21.58
C THR A 84 -4.28 -8.89 -21.08
N ASP A 85 -3.26 -9.14 -21.93
CA ASP A 85 -2.04 -9.82 -21.53
C ASP A 85 -1.28 -9.02 -20.46
N ALA A 86 -1.24 -7.69 -20.60
CA ALA A 86 -0.65 -6.80 -19.60
C ALA A 86 -1.36 -6.92 -18.25
N GLY A 87 -2.69 -6.88 -18.23
CA GLY A 87 -3.49 -7.03 -17.01
C GLY A 87 -3.29 -8.40 -16.36
N LYS A 88 -3.25 -9.46 -17.14
CA LYS A 88 -2.99 -10.82 -16.65
C LYS A 88 -1.61 -10.95 -16.03
N THR A 89 -0.60 -10.38 -16.66
CA THR A 89 0.78 -10.40 -16.15
C THR A 89 0.91 -9.61 -14.86
N LEU A 90 0.35 -8.40 -14.82
CA LEU A 90 0.36 -7.56 -13.61
C LEU A 90 -0.37 -8.23 -12.44
N TYR A 91 -1.52 -8.82 -12.71
CA TYR A 91 -2.28 -9.55 -11.68
C TYR A 91 -1.48 -10.74 -11.12
N ARG A 92 -0.81 -11.51 -11.96
CA ARG A 92 0.07 -12.61 -11.52
C ARG A 92 1.25 -12.11 -10.68
N LEU A 93 1.89 -11.00 -11.06
CA LEU A 93 2.93 -10.37 -10.26
C LEU A 93 2.41 -9.96 -8.88
N ALA A 94 1.24 -9.34 -8.82
CA ALA A 94 0.61 -8.95 -7.57
C ALA A 94 0.30 -10.14 -6.65
N LEU A 95 -0.18 -11.25 -7.20
CA LEU A 95 -0.43 -12.48 -6.44
C LEU A 95 0.87 -13.06 -5.83
N LYS A 96 1.97 -12.99 -6.55
CA LYS A 96 3.27 -13.48 -6.08
C LYS A 96 3.87 -12.59 -4.99
N LEU A 97 3.51 -11.30 -4.96
CA LEU A 97 4.10 -10.33 -4.05
C LEU A 97 3.96 -10.75 -2.58
N THR A 98 2.81 -11.27 -2.19
CA THR A 98 2.54 -11.71 -0.81
C THR A 98 3.16 -13.06 -0.46
N ARG A 99 3.76 -13.74 -1.41
CA ARG A 99 4.39 -15.06 -1.24
C ARG A 99 5.92 -14.99 -1.15
N ILE A 100 6.50 -13.81 -1.27
CA ILE A 100 7.94 -13.59 -1.15
C ILE A 100 8.36 -13.81 0.29
N THR A 101 9.33 -14.69 0.52
CA THR A 101 9.81 -15.05 1.85
C THR A 101 11.30 -14.81 2.06
N ASP A 102 12.08 -14.56 0.99
CA ASP A 102 13.51 -14.32 1.05
C ASP A 102 13.98 -13.29 0.02
N LEU A 103 15.24 -12.89 0.12
CA LEU A 103 15.83 -11.86 -0.75
C LEU A 103 15.99 -12.34 -2.20
N ASP A 104 16.26 -13.63 -2.43
CA ASP A 104 16.39 -14.15 -3.78
C ASP A 104 15.05 -14.10 -4.52
N GLN A 105 13.98 -14.49 -3.85
CA GLN A 105 12.61 -14.36 -4.37
C GLN A 105 12.24 -12.90 -4.62
N ALA A 106 12.62 -12.00 -3.71
CA ALA A 106 12.38 -10.56 -3.88
C ALA A 106 13.14 -10.02 -5.11
N SER A 107 14.40 -10.38 -5.29
CA SER A 107 15.21 -9.96 -6.44
C SER A 107 14.63 -10.48 -7.75
N THR A 108 14.20 -11.72 -7.79
CA THR A 108 13.53 -12.32 -8.96
C THR A 108 12.23 -11.60 -9.27
N TRP A 109 11.44 -11.30 -8.26
CA TRP A 109 10.20 -10.58 -8.44
C TRP A 109 10.42 -9.16 -9.00
N VAL A 110 11.41 -8.43 -8.48
CA VAL A 110 11.79 -7.10 -8.98
C VAL A 110 12.25 -7.17 -10.43
N ALA A 111 13.03 -8.19 -10.80
CA ALA A 111 13.44 -8.39 -12.20
C ALA A 111 12.24 -8.61 -13.12
N HIS A 112 11.25 -9.40 -12.71
CA HIS A 112 10.01 -9.61 -13.45
C HIS A 112 9.18 -8.32 -13.55
N LEU A 113 9.17 -7.49 -12.50
CA LEU A 113 8.50 -6.19 -12.53
C LEU A 113 9.15 -5.24 -13.55
N HIS A 114 10.47 -5.21 -13.60
CA HIS A 114 11.21 -4.41 -14.59
C HIS A 114 10.95 -4.89 -16.02
N GLU A 115 10.92 -6.19 -16.23
CA GLU A 115 10.57 -6.78 -17.53
C GLU A 115 9.14 -6.42 -17.94
N PHE A 116 8.20 -6.49 -17.01
CA PHE A 116 6.82 -6.04 -17.21
C PHE A 116 6.76 -4.56 -17.62
N ASP A 117 7.43 -3.69 -16.88
CA ASP A 117 7.46 -2.24 -17.16
C ASP A 117 8.02 -1.96 -18.54
N HIS A 118 9.10 -2.65 -18.93
CA HIS A 118 9.69 -2.51 -20.25
C HIS A 118 8.74 -2.99 -21.36
N THR A 119 8.11 -4.13 -21.19
CA THR A 119 7.23 -4.76 -22.20
C THR A 119 5.92 -4.00 -22.37
N TYR A 120 5.33 -3.51 -21.29
CA TYR A 120 3.98 -2.94 -21.26
C TYR A 120 3.95 -1.47 -20.91
N ARG A 121 5.02 -0.73 -21.14
CA ARG A 121 5.11 0.69 -20.78
C ARG A 121 4.02 1.55 -21.41
N GLU A 122 3.68 1.30 -22.67
CA GLU A 122 2.61 2.03 -23.36
C GLU A 122 1.27 1.78 -22.68
N TRP A 123 0.98 0.53 -22.34
CA TRP A 123 -0.24 0.17 -21.62
C TRP A 123 -0.32 0.84 -20.25
N MET A 124 0.80 0.91 -19.53
CA MET A 124 0.89 1.58 -18.23
C MET A 124 0.61 3.10 -18.33
N ASN A 125 0.91 3.70 -19.47
CA ASN A 125 0.73 5.13 -19.71
C ASN A 125 -0.62 5.48 -20.33
N GLU A 126 -1.48 4.50 -20.63
CA GLU A 126 -2.83 4.74 -21.14
C GLU A 126 -3.64 5.55 -20.13
N LYS A 127 -4.26 6.61 -20.62
CA LYS A 127 -5.15 7.44 -19.81
C LYS A 127 -6.60 7.05 -20.08
N THR A 128 -7.35 6.89 -18.99
CA THR A 128 -8.80 6.73 -19.12
C THR A 128 -9.41 8.03 -19.59
N THR A 129 -10.02 8.01 -20.76
CA THR A 129 -10.82 9.15 -21.23
C THR A 129 -12.16 9.12 -20.49
N ILE A 130 -12.38 10.07 -19.61
CA ILE A 130 -13.70 10.28 -19.01
C ILE A 130 -14.58 10.86 -20.12
N LYS A 131 -15.57 10.10 -20.58
CA LYS A 131 -16.60 10.64 -21.44
C LYS A 131 -17.39 11.65 -20.61
N ASP A 132 -17.34 12.90 -21.02
CA ASP A 132 -18.19 13.94 -20.45
C ASP A 132 -19.66 13.53 -20.65
N PRO A 133 -20.46 13.40 -19.59
CA PRO A 133 -21.87 13.03 -19.75
C PRO A 133 -22.70 14.08 -20.50
N ALA A 134 -22.14 15.25 -20.79
CA ALA A 134 -22.80 16.32 -21.57
C ALA A 134 -22.59 16.20 -23.10
N THR A 135 -21.83 15.22 -23.56
CA THR A 135 -21.65 14.98 -25.00
C THR A 135 -22.35 13.68 -25.44
#